data_2764545af7901a5ee75b0f2cfabf7bc0
#
_entry.id   2764545af7901a5ee75b0f2cfabf7bc0
#
_cell.length_a   1.000
_cell.length_b   1.000
_cell.length_c   1.000
_cell.angle_alpha   90.00
_cell.angle_beta   90.00
_cell.angle_gamma   90.00
#
_symmetry.space_group_name_H-M   'P 1'
#
loop_
_entity.id
_entity.type
_entity.pdbx_description
1 polymer ?
#
loop_
_entity_poly.entity_id
_entity_poly.type
_entity_poly.pdbx_seq_one_letter_code
_entity_poly.pdbx_strand_id
1 'polypeptide(L)'
;RGIAMNTQYIDMIIGGHSHTFLNYADYVKNKNNVSVPVVQTGSKGICLGYAKIKLNENGKPYFTYKLIPVKNHLDKKLDPSFSAMVDEYTASVSYKMEEVIGNCPQAIRKGSPESPLYNLTGDALIWMAKEYMDVEADVSLYNSGGLRAEISAGDLTIGEVYAVYPFDNVLSIVTMRAAT
;
A
#
# COMPACT_ATOMS: atom_id res chain seq x y z
N ARG A 1 -4.38 -1.74 17.64
CA ARG A 1 -4.41 -2.10 19.08
C ARG A 1 -4.43 -0.86 19.97
N GLY A 2 -3.52 0.11 19.81
CA GLY A 2 -3.43 1.30 20.68
C GLY A 2 -4.75 2.08 20.79
N ILE A 3 -5.50 2.25 19.70
CA ILE A 3 -6.83 2.89 19.74
C ILE A 3 -7.78 2.09 20.62
N ALA A 4 -7.90 0.77 20.41
CA ALA A 4 -8.77 -0.08 21.22
C ALA A 4 -8.45 0.03 22.72
N MET A 5 -7.16 -0.08 23.08
CA MET A 5 -6.71 -0.01 24.48
C MET A 5 -7.01 1.31 25.17
N ASN A 6 -7.07 2.42 24.40
CA ASN A 6 -7.20 3.78 24.92
C ASN A 6 -8.60 4.38 24.79
N THR A 7 -9.59 3.60 24.33
CA THR A 7 -10.98 4.04 24.16
C THR A 7 -11.95 3.27 25.05
N GLN A 8 -13.24 3.67 25.07
CA GLN A 8 -14.29 3.06 25.90
C GLN A 8 -15.52 2.64 25.09
N TYR A 9 -15.80 3.30 23.96
CA TYR A 9 -17.07 3.20 23.23
C TYR A 9 -16.89 2.68 21.80
N ILE A 10 -15.83 1.94 21.55
CA ILE A 10 -15.61 1.28 20.26
C ILE A 10 -15.97 -0.20 20.40
N ASP A 11 -16.90 -0.66 19.58
CA ASP A 11 -17.35 -2.05 19.57
C ASP A 11 -16.53 -2.93 18.66
N MET A 12 -15.95 -2.38 17.56
CA MET A 12 -15.12 -3.09 16.59
C MET A 12 -14.19 -2.11 15.86
N ILE A 13 -13.01 -2.56 15.49
CA ILE A 13 -12.07 -1.82 14.63
C ILE A 13 -11.83 -2.61 13.34
N ILE A 14 -12.13 -1.97 12.20
CA ILE A 14 -11.74 -2.45 10.87
C ILE A 14 -10.50 -1.66 10.46
N GLY A 15 -9.35 -2.35 10.44
CA GLY A 15 -8.06 -1.75 10.16
C GLY A 15 -7.73 -1.71 8.67
N GLY A 16 -6.71 -0.92 8.35
CA GLY A 16 -6.16 -0.77 7.00
C GLY A 16 -4.74 -0.21 7.05
N HIS A 17 -4.22 0.27 5.93
CA HIS A 17 -2.95 0.97 5.75
C HIS A 17 -1.69 0.13 6.05
N SER A 18 -1.61 -0.53 7.18
CA SER A 18 -0.42 -1.34 7.58
C SER A 18 -0.27 -2.64 6.79
N HIS A 19 -1.24 -2.99 5.93
CA HIS A 19 -1.30 -4.24 5.17
C HIS A 19 -1.23 -5.51 6.05
N THR A 20 -1.53 -5.38 7.34
CA THR A 20 -1.52 -6.52 8.27
C THR A 20 -2.59 -7.54 7.87
N PHE A 21 -2.21 -8.79 7.77
CA PHE A 21 -3.14 -9.88 7.49
C PHE A 21 -3.51 -10.57 8.79
N LEU A 22 -4.77 -10.45 9.19
CA LEU A 22 -5.31 -11.09 10.40
C LEU A 22 -6.26 -12.21 10.00
N ASN A 23 -5.82 -13.46 10.14
CA ASN A 23 -6.66 -14.64 9.86
C ASN A 23 -7.92 -14.68 10.74
N TYR A 24 -7.82 -14.15 11.95
CA TYR A 24 -8.88 -14.07 12.94
C TYR A 24 -8.94 -12.68 13.54
N ALA A 25 -10.06 -12.32 14.13
CA ALA A 25 -10.17 -11.10 14.89
C ALA A 25 -9.19 -11.14 16.07
N ASP A 26 -8.41 -10.06 16.22
CA ASP A 26 -7.54 -9.83 17.37
C ASP A 26 -8.34 -9.11 18.45
N TYR A 27 -8.54 -9.73 19.59
CA TYR A 27 -9.36 -9.17 20.68
C TYR A 27 -8.51 -8.40 21.68
N VAL A 28 -8.72 -7.10 21.73
CA VAL A 28 -7.97 -6.17 22.57
C VAL A 28 -8.88 -5.61 23.68
N LYS A 29 -8.41 -5.63 24.94
CA LYS A 29 -9.14 -5.05 26.07
C LYS A 29 -9.09 -3.52 26.01
N ASN A 30 -10.25 -2.88 26.09
CA ASN A 30 -10.37 -1.43 26.22
C ASN A 30 -10.25 -0.95 27.68
N LYS A 31 -10.36 0.36 27.92
CA LYS A 31 -10.28 0.95 29.26
C LYS A 31 -11.31 0.40 30.26
N ASN A 32 -12.44 -0.11 29.78
CA ASN A 32 -13.49 -0.72 30.59
C ASN A 32 -13.35 -2.25 30.67
N ASN A 33 -12.19 -2.80 30.31
CA ASN A 33 -11.92 -4.24 30.25
C ASN A 33 -12.86 -5.03 29.30
N VAL A 34 -13.52 -4.33 28.34
CA VAL A 34 -14.35 -4.94 27.32
C VAL A 34 -13.45 -5.37 26.15
N SER A 35 -13.68 -6.56 25.62
CA SER A 35 -12.95 -7.07 24.44
C SER A 35 -13.47 -6.44 23.17
N VAL A 36 -12.59 -5.70 22.46
CA VAL A 36 -12.85 -5.06 21.18
C VAL A 36 -12.18 -5.88 20.07
N PRO A 37 -12.91 -6.45 19.09
CA PRO A 37 -12.32 -7.13 17.96
C PRO A 37 -11.65 -6.13 17.01
N VAL A 38 -10.44 -6.44 16.59
CA VAL A 38 -9.68 -5.72 15.56
C VAL A 38 -9.49 -6.68 14.38
N VAL A 39 -9.89 -6.26 13.18
CA VAL A 39 -9.79 -7.07 11.95
C VAL A 39 -9.11 -6.28 10.84
N GLN A 40 -8.38 -6.99 9.98
CA GLN A 40 -7.73 -6.43 8.80
C GLN A 40 -7.45 -7.53 7.78
N THR A 41 -7.60 -7.23 6.49
CA THR A 41 -7.60 -8.21 5.39
C THR A 41 -6.29 -8.24 4.57
N GLY A 42 -5.23 -7.62 5.06
CA GLY A 42 -3.98 -7.48 4.29
C GLY A 42 -4.07 -6.34 3.26
N SER A 43 -3.68 -6.63 2.04
CA SER A 43 -3.64 -5.66 0.94
C SER A 43 -3.98 -6.30 -0.41
N LYS A 44 -4.05 -5.49 -1.47
CA LYS A 44 -4.21 -5.93 -2.88
C LYS A 44 -5.47 -6.77 -3.15
N GLY A 45 -6.50 -6.68 -2.30
CA GLY A 45 -7.76 -7.40 -2.51
C GLY A 45 -7.66 -8.93 -2.42
N ILE A 46 -6.60 -9.50 -1.81
CA ILE A 46 -6.42 -10.96 -1.71
C ILE A 46 -7.50 -11.67 -0.90
N CYS A 47 -8.18 -10.95 -0.02
CA CYS A 47 -9.28 -11.45 0.80
C CYS A 47 -10.36 -10.40 1.00
N LEU A 48 -11.61 -10.85 1.06
CA LEU A 48 -12.75 -10.09 1.55
C LEU A 48 -12.98 -10.44 3.03
N GLY A 49 -13.03 -9.43 3.90
CA GLY A 49 -13.45 -9.61 5.30
C GLY A 49 -14.96 -9.58 5.41
N TYR A 50 -15.55 -10.65 5.95
CA TYR A 50 -16.97 -10.71 6.24
C TYR A 50 -17.19 -10.68 7.75
N ALA A 51 -17.74 -9.56 8.26
CA ALA A 51 -18.12 -9.40 9.65
C ALA A 51 -19.66 -9.37 9.78
N LYS A 52 -20.21 -10.21 10.64
CA LYS A 52 -21.62 -10.18 10.98
C LYS A 52 -21.79 -9.72 12.42
N ILE A 53 -22.54 -8.65 12.59
CA ILE A 53 -22.83 -8.05 13.88
C ILE A 53 -24.28 -8.39 14.25
N LYS A 54 -24.48 -8.88 15.45
CA LYS A 54 -25.82 -9.13 16.03
C LYS A 54 -25.86 -8.54 17.44
N LEU A 55 -27.05 -8.15 17.88
CA LEU A 55 -27.30 -7.80 19.26
C LEU A 55 -27.84 -9.02 20.02
N ASN A 56 -27.38 -9.24 21.24
CA ASN A 56 -27.97 -10.22 22.13
C ASN A 56 -29.24 -9.64 22.80
N GLU A 57 -29.91 -10.44 23.62
CA GLU A 57 -31.15 -10.07 24.33
C GLU A 57 -30.98 -8.81 25.24
N ASN A 58 -29.76 -8.54 25.67
CA ASN A 58 -29.41 -7.38 26.49
C ASN A 58 -28.92 -6.17 25.66
N GLY A 59 -29.10 -6.19 24.33
CA GLY A 59 -28.68 -5.12 23.43
C GLY A 59 -27.16 -5.02 23.22
N LYS A 60 -26.36 -5.98 23.71
CA LYS A 60 -24.91 -5.97 23.52
C LYS A 60 -24.52 -6.59 22.18
N PRO A 61 -23.62 -5.94 21.40
CA PRO A 61 -23.17 -6.49 20.13
C PRO A 61 -22.27 -7.72 20.34
N TYR A 62 -22.44 -8.71 19.49
CA TYR A 62 -21.49 -9.79 19.31
C TYR A 62 -21.16 -9.98 17.83
N PHE A 63 -19.96 -10.46 17.55
CA PHE A 63 -19.38 -10.44 16.22
C PHE A 63 -18.97 -11.85 15.78
N THR A 64 -19.22 -12.15 14.52
CA THR A 64 -18.53 -13.24 13.83
C THR A 64 -17.74 -12.66 12.68
N TYR A 65 -16.53 -13.15 12.47
CA TYR A 65 -15.63 -12.68 11.43
C TYR A 65 -15.05 -13.88 10.68
N LYS A 66 -14.96 -13.76 9.35
CA LYS A 66 -14.23 -14.69 8.50
C LYS A 66 -13.60 -13.97 7.34
N LEU A 67 -12.48 -14.51 6.85
CA LEU A 67 -11.88 -14.14 5.59
C LEU A 67 -12.43 -15.02 4.48
N ILE A 68 -12.76 -14.41 3.36
CA ILE A 68 -13.14 -15.06 2.11
C ILE A 68 -12.01 -14.79 1.12
N PRO A 69 -11.16 -15.78 0.78
CA PRO A 69 -10.09 -15.58 -0.18
C PRO A 69 -10.65 -15.26 -1.57
N VAL A 70 -10.08 -14.25 -2.21
CA VAL A 70 -10.33 -13.96 -3.62
C VAL A 70 -9.43 -14.87 -4.45
N LYS A 71 -10.00 -15.77 -5.22
CA LYS A 71 -9.29 -16.79 -6.01
C LYS A 71 -9.72 -16.72 -7.47
N ASN A 72 -8.85 -17.15 -8.38
CA ASN A 72 -9.05 -17.13 -9.82
C ASN A 72 -10.35 -17.80 -10.31
N HIS A 73 -10.90 -18.77 -9.56
CA HIS A 73 -12.18 -19.37 -9.94
C HIS A 73 -13.36 -18.40 -9.88
N LEU A 74 -13.20 -17.25 -9.20
CA LEU A 74 -14.18 -16.16 -9.16
C LEU A 74 -14.23 -15.37 -10.46
N ASP A 75 -13.22 -15.48 -11.34
CA ASP A 75 -13.17 -14.82 -12.65
C ASP A 75 -14.38 -15.18 -13.51
N LYS A 76 -14.95 -16.38 -13.31
CA LYS A 76 -16.18 -16.81 -13.96
C LYS A 76 -17.45 -16.15 -13.43
N LYS A 77 -17.34 -15.32 -12.39
CA LYS A 77 -18.46 -14.64 -11.71
C LYS A 77 -18.29 -13.12 -11.71
N LEU A 78 -17.46 -12.61 -12.59
CA LEU A 78 -17.30 -11.17 -12.73
C LEU A 78 -18.61 -10.53 -13.17
N ASP A 79 -18.87 -9.33 -12.66
CA ASP A 79 -19.96 -8.49 -13.15
C ASP A 79 -19.57 -7.97 -14.55
N PRO A 80 -20.35 -8.26 -15.61
CA PRO A 80 -19.98 -7.88 -16.96
C PRO A 80 -19.89 -6.36 -17.16
N SER A 81 -20.75 -5.59 -16.49
CA SER A 81 -20.75 -4.13 -16.63
C SER A 81 -19.54 -3.50 -15.97
N PHE A 82 -19.15 -4.02 -14.81
CA PHE A 82 -17.93 -3.58 -14.11
C PHE A 82 -16.67 -3.99 -14.90
N SER A 83 -16.64 -5.21 -15.45
CA SER A 83 -15.51 -5.65 -16.28
C SER A 83 -15.35 -4.78 -17.52
N ALA A 84 -16.44 -4.47 -18.24
CA ALA A 84 -16.39 -3.59 -19.41
C ALA A 84 -15.86 -2.19 -19.06
N MET A 85 -16.25 -1.63 -17.93
CA MET A 85 -15.73 -0.36 -17.44
C MET A 85 -14.22 -0.42 -17.16
N VAL A 86 -13.74 -1.49 -16.51
CA VAL A 86 -12.30 -1.68 -16.24
C VAL A 86 -11.52 -1.83 -17.55
N ASP A 87 -12.06 -2.59 -18.52
CA ASP A 87 -11.43 -2.80 -19.83
C ASP A 87 -11.30 -1.48 -20.59
N GLU A 88 -12.32 -0.62 -20.57
CA GLU A 88 -12.29 0.71 -21.19
C GLU A 88 -11.18 1.59 -20.59
N TYR A 89 -11.10 1.67 -19.26
CA TYR A 89 -10.04 2.43 -18.58
C TYR A 89 -8.65 1.84 -18.86
N THR A 90 -8.51 0.54 -18.84
CA THR A 90 -7.25 -0.14 -19.14
C THR A 90 -6.80 0.18 -20.56
N ALA A 91 -7.69 0.04 -21.56
CA ALA A 91 -7.39 0.35 -22.95
C ALA A 91 -6.94 1.81 -23.15
N SER A 92 -7.54 2.75 -22.41
CA SER A 92 -7.22 4.18 -22.53
C SER A 92 -5.79 4.53 -22.10
N VAL A 93 -5.17 3.73 -21.23
CA VAL A 93 -3.82 3.99 -20.68
C VAL A 93 -2.76 3.01 -21.16
N SER A 94 -3.15 1.84 -21.68
CA SER A 94 -2.23 0.74 -22.03
C SER A 94 -1.13 1.19 -22.98
N TYR A 95 -1.47 1.91 -24.03
CA TYR A 95 -0.48 2.35 -25.03
C TYR A 95 0.68 3.13 -24.39
N LYS A 96 0.36 4.04 -23.45
CA LYS A 96 1.38 4.83 -22.75
C LYS A 96 2.14 4.01 -21.73
N MET A 97 1.46 3.08 -21.03
CA MET A 97 2.07 2.26 -20.00
C MET A 97 3.03 1.19 -20.58
N GLU A 98 2.77 0.74 -21.82
CA GLU A 98 3.60 -0.24 -22.52
C GLU A 98 4.80 0.39 -23.25
N GLU A 99 4.90 1.72 -23.29
CA GLU A 99 6.03 2.43 -23.90
C GLU A 99 7.33 2.04 -23.20
N VAL A 100 8.30 1.50 -23.97
CA VAL A 100 9.62 1.15 -23.50
C VAL A 100 10.48 2.43 -23.45
N ILE A 101 10.99 2.75 -22.28
CA ILE A 101 11.80 3.95 -22.03
C ILE A 101 13.28 3.64 -21.73
N GLY A 102 13.63 2.35 -21.62
CA GLY A 102 14.98 1.93 -21.33
C GLY A 102 15.10 0.41 -21.23
N ASN A 103 16.27 -0.05 -20.80
CA ASN A 103 16.52 -1.46 -20.54
C ASN A 103 17.36 -1.61 -19.28
N CYS A 104 16.97 -2.54 -18.41
CA CYS A 104 17.70 -2.89 -17.20
C CYS A 104 18.40 -4.23 -17.40
N PRO A 105 19.75 -4.27 -17.49
CA PRO A 105 20.49 -5.53 -17.66
C PRO A 105 20.26 -6.53 -16.54
N GLN A 106 19.91 -6.06 -15.35
CA GLN A 106 19.60 -6.85 -14.16
C GLN A 106 18.48 -6.21 -13.34
N ALA A 107 17.76 -7.03 -12.57
CA ALA A 107 16.69 -6.53 -11.72
C ALA A 107 17.23 -5.59 -10.62
N ILE A 108 16.51 -4.48 -10.39
CA ILE A 108 16.83 -3.50 -9.35
C ILE A 108 15.87 -3.75 -8.19
N ARG A 109 16.40 -4.34 -7.13
CA ARG A 109 15.58 -4.87 -6.02
C ARG A 109 15.51 -3.94 -4.83
N LYS A 110 14.42 -4.08 -4.08
CA LYS A 110 14.28 -3.53 -2.72
C LYS A 110 15.04 -4.38 -1.72
N GLY A 111 15.49 -3.73 -0.65
CA GLY A 111 16.13 -4.40 0.48
C GLY A 111 16.06 -3.52 1.73
N SER A 112 16.66 -4.00 2.83
CA SER A 112 16.76 -3.25 4.07
C SER A 112 18.08 -3.63 4.75
N PRO A 113 18.84 -2.67 5.28
CA PRO A 113 18.58 -1.22 5.35
C PRO A 113 18.85 -0.47 4.04
N GLU A 114 19.60 -1.06 3.10
CA GLU A 114 20.04 -0.48 1.84
C GLU A 114 19.75 -1.43 0.68
N SER A 115 19.56 -0.87 -0.53
CA SER A 115 19.35 -1.67 -1.74
C SER A 115 19.60 -0.85 -3.00
N PRO A 116 19.86 -1.52 -4.16
CA PRO A 116 20.01 -0.83 -5.44
C PRO A 116 18.84 0.09 -5.79
N LEU A 117 17.58 -0.30 -5.46
CA LEU A 117 16.42 0.54 -5.73
C LEU A 117 16.38 1.79 -4.83
N TYR A 118 16.83 1.66 -3.58
CA TYR A 118 16.91 2.79 -2.67
C TYR A 118 17.98 3.78 -3.14
N ASN A 119 19.14 3.30 -3.54
CA ASN A 119 20.23 4.13 -4.05
C ASN A 119 19.82 4.84 -5.34
N LEU A 120 19.26 4.11 -6.32
CA LEU A 120 18.73 4.71 -7.54
C LEU A 120 17.70 5.81 -7.25
N THR A 121 16.79 5.58 -6.31
CA THR A 121 15.79 6.60 -5.92
C THR A 121 16.48 7.84 -5.32
N GLY A 122 17.43 7.61 -4.42
CA GLY A 122 18.21 8.70 -3.79
C GLY A 122 18.96 9.55 -4.81
N ASP A 123 19.68 8.91 -5.71
CA ASP A 123 20.43 9.56 -6.77
C ASP A 123 19.51 10.33 -7.73
N ALA A 124 18.37 9.73 -8.10
CA ALA A 124 17.38 10.41 -8.94
C ALA A 124 16.80 11.67 -8.30
N LEU A 125 16.56 11.69 -6.99
CA LEU A 125 16.08 12.88 -6.28
C LEU A 125 17.15 13.99 -6.24
N ILE A 126 18.41 13.65 -6.01
CA ILE A 126 19.53 14.61 -6.05
C ILE A 126 19.67 15.16 -7.47
N TRP A 127 19.63 14.31 -8.47
CA TRP A 127 19.67 14.72 -9.88
C TRP A 127 18.50 15.65 -10.23
N MET A 128 17.28 15.34 -9.81
CA MET A 128 16.11 16.19 -10.04
C MET A 128 16.24 17.56 -9.37
N ALA A 129 16.79 17.62 -8.15
CA ALA A 129 17.04 18.89 -7.46
C ALA A 129 17.99 19.77 -8.26
N LYS A 130 19.04 19.20 -8.83
CA LYS A 130 20.01 19.95 -9.66
C LYS A 130 19.39 20.36 -10.99
N GLU A 131 18.77 19.42 -11.71
CA GLU A 131 18.29 19.62 -13.09
C GLU A 131 17.10 20.58 -13.18
N TYR A 132 16.14 20.47 -12.25
CA TYR A 132 14.88 21.20 -12.32
C TYR A 132 14.77 22.37 -11.35
N MET A 133 15.61 22.42 -10.32
CA MET A 133 15.54 23.46 -9.28
C MET A 133 16.84 24.26 -9.13
N ASP A 134 17.90 23.86 -9.85
CA ASP A 134 19.27 24.41 -9.77
C ASP A 134 19.83 24.41 -8.33
N VAL A 135 19.54 23.36 -7.58
CA VAL A 135 19.99 23.18 -6.20
C VAL A 135 20.92 21.97 -6.11
N GLU A 136 22.11 22.18 -5.57
CA GLU A 136 23.02 21.09 -5.20
C GLU A 136 22.65 20.60 -3.80
N ALA A 137 22.07 19.38 -3.75
CA ALA A 137 21.66 18.75 -2.52
C ALA A 137 22.72 17.77 -2.03
N ASP A 138 23.06 17.83 -0.74
CA ASP A 138 24.05 16.94 -0.12
C ASP A 138 23.49 15.55 0.16
N VAL A 139 22.18 15.45 0.46
CA VAL A 139 21.50 14.21 0.79
C VAL A 139 20.05 14.23 0.27
N SER A 140 19.52 13.07 0.00
CA SER A 140 18.10 12.87 -0.28
C SER A 140 17.43 12.04 0.81
N LEU A 141 16.20 12.40 1.14
CA LEU A 141 15.37 11.66 2.09
C LEU A 141 14.02 11.35 1.44
N TYR A 142 13.59 10.13 1.54
CA TYR A 142 12.28 9.72 1.04
C TYR A 142 11.68 8.58 1.87
N ASN A 143 10.36 8.41 1.74
CA ASN A 143 9.66 7.32 2.40
C ASN A 143 9.80 6.02 1.61
N SER A 144 10.54 5.05 2.15
CA SER A 144 10.72 3.72 1.51
C SER A 144 9.39 2.97 1.28
N GLY A 145 8.35 3.26 2.07
CA GLY A 145 6.99 2.75 1.86
C GLY A 145 6.34 3.29 0.58
N GLY A 146 6.85 4.37 0.01
CA GLY A 146 6.42 4.91 -1.29
C GLY A 146 6.83 4.05 -2.48
N LEU A 147 7.88 3.23 -2.34
CA LEU A 147 8.34 2.30 -3.38
C LEU A 147 7.52 1.01 -3.30
N ARG A 148 6.68 0.77 -4.31
CA ARG A 148 5.63 -0.27 -4.23
C ARG A 148 5.95 -1.55 -4.99
N ALA A 149 6.90 -1.51 -5.92
CA ALA A 149 7.38 -2.64 -6.71
C ALA A 149 8.91 -2.64 -6.81
N GLU A 150 9.47 -3.58 -7.53
CA GLU A 150 10.87 -3.65 -7.96
C GLU A 150 10.92 -3.45 -9.48
N ILE A 151 12.09 -3.15 -10.03
CA ILE A 151 12.29 -3.07 -11.48
C ILE A 151 12.82 -4.44 -11.94
N SER A 152 12.19 -5.02 -12.97
CA SER A 152 12.59 -6.28 -13.54
C SER A 152 13.83 -6.12 -14.46
N ALA A 153 14.55 -7.20 -14.71
CA ALA A 153 15.54 -7.23 -15.79
C ALA A 153 14.81 -7.28 -17.14
N GLY A 154 15.35 -6.59 -18.14
CA GLY A 154 14.78 -6.49 -19.48
C GLY A 154 14.34 -5.08 -19.83
N ASP A 155 13.38 -4.97 -20.75
CA ASP A 155 12.83 -3.69 -21.17
C ASP A 155 12.09 -3.01 -20.00
N LEU A 156 12.43 -1.75 -19.76
CA LEU A 156 11.79 -0.92 -18.76
C LEU A 156 10.69 -0.10 -19.40
N THR A 157 9.46 -0.27 -18.92
CA THR A 157 8.30 0.48 -19.43
C THR A 157 7.89 1.61 -18.49
N ILE A 158 7.14 2.57 -19.01
CA ILE A 158 6.49 3.61 -18.20
C ILE A 158 5.63 2.96 -17.10
N GLY A 159 4.88 1.90 -17.43
CA GLY A 159 4.04 1.18 -16.47
C GLY A 159 4.82 0.56 -15.31
N GLU A 160 6.02 0.01 -15.56
CA GLU A 160 6.88 -0.50 -14.49
C GLU A 160 7.36 0.62 -13.57
N VAL A 161 7.71 1.79 -14.12
CA VAL A 161 8.09 2.96 -13.31
C VAL A 161 6.91 3.42 -12.44
N TYR A 162 5.70 3.51 -12.99
CA TYR A 162 4.49 3.81 -12.22
C TYR A 162 4.18 2.73 -11.16
N ALA A 163 4.48 1.47 -11.43
CA ALA A 163 4.32 0.41 -10.42
C ALA A 163 5.28 0.59 -9.24
N VAL A 164 6.49 1.11 -9.49
CA VAL A 164 7.46 1.44 -8.43
C VAL A 164 7.05 2.70 -7.67
N TYR A 165 6.68 3.77 -8.39
CA TYR A 165 6.39 5.11 -7.86
C TYR A 165 4.94 5.53 -8.17
N PRO A 166 3.91 4.89 -7.58
CA PRO A 166 2.52 5.15 -7.94
C PRO A 166 1.91 6.39 -7.29
N PHE A 167 2.70 7.22 -6.61
CA PHE A 167 2.22 8.39 -5.88
C PHE A 167 2.75 9.69 -6.50
N ASP A 168 1.86 10.68 -6.65
CA ASP A 168 2.20 12.03 -7.10
C ASP A 168 2.88 12.81 -5.97
N ASN A 169 4.14 12.45 -5.70
CA ASN A 169 4.95 13.16 -4.72
C ASN A 169 5.59 14.39 -5.35
N VAL A 170 5.78 15.44 -4.54
CA VAL A 170 6.54 16.62 -4.92
C VAL A 170 7.91 16.61 -4.26
N LEU A 171 8.94 17.08 -5.00
CA LEU A 171 10.26 17.29 -4.46
C LEU A 171 10.27 18.60 -3.66
N SER A 172 10.79 18.54 -2.43
CA SER A 172 10.96 19.70 -1.56
C SER A 172 12.42 19.82 -1.14
N ILE A 173 12.95 21.04 -1.17
CA ILE A 173 14.30 21.36 -0.69
C ILE A 173 14.20 21.89 0.73
N VAL A 174 15.01 21.34 1.63
CA VAL A 174 15.04 21.73 3.04
C VAL A 174 16.49 21.99 3.45
N THR A 175 16.76 23.15 4.05
CA THR A 175 18.04 23.44 4.66
C THR A 175 18.02 23.05 6.14
N MET A 176 18.94 22.21 6.56
CA MET A 176 19.05 21.74 7.93
C MET A 176 20.46 21.93 8.48
N ARG A 177 20.57 22.07 9.79
CA ARG A 177 21.88 21.98 10.48
C ARG A 177 22.07 20.55 10.95
N ALA A 178 23.25 19.99 10.70
CA ALA A 178 23.62 18.73 11.33
C ALA A 178 23.68 18.94 12.85
N ALA A 179 22.98 18.08 13.60
CA ALA A 179 23.17 18.02 15.05
C ALA A 179 24.50 17.30 15.33
N THR A 180 25.33 17.89 16.16
CA THR A 180 26.54 17.24 16.72
C THR A 180 26.21 16.40 17.93
#